data_34536a1b5d163fa9ac5f363931ceddf2
#
_entry.id   34536a1b5d163fa9ac5f363931ceddf2
#
_cell.length_a   1.000
_cell.length_b   1.000
_cell.length_c   1.000
_cell.angle_alpha   90.00
_cell.angle_beta   90.00
_cell.angle_gamma   90.00
#
_symmetry.space_group_name_H-M   'P 1'
#
loop_
_entity.id
_entity.type
_entity.pdbx_description
1 polymer ?
#
loop_
_entity_poly.entity_id
_entity_poly.type
_entity_poly.pdbx_seq_one_letter_code
_entity_poly.pdbx_strand_id
1 'polypeptide(L)'
;MVRETTGIAAATIILCGLTSLHAQPRDTPLPGRGAALFVQGFFEQDTFTEGARLFPDRTYTVAEAPAWLRGLTFLRANIDGNLTVTAKQAGVLTVITADPADPCATHSQCARLEKLGFVWIKAPATFQLFGKAAYDISRVYQKQVAQDETFRFPKWTVFAGFSAVTGPPPPFDLQPGRGERLYNGIELPTNWPPRTVNTADWAPMAVPYLDVPPELIHIDVGRQLFVDDFLIATSTLQRVFGMPEKYSGNPVLRPETELELNGIRNAAAVPKGGGLWWDPHEHLFKLWYEAGWIHTICYATSTNGLDWVRPELDVVPETNQVLPPDLTPDSWTVVPDWEATDPLQRYKMFMRGPGGNMSGVSMTSADGIHWVNRVITGNTGDRSTMFYNPFRRKWIYSLRSGWRGRSRDYR
;
A
#
# COMPACT_ATOMS: atom_id res chain seq x y z
N MET A 1 -38.88 -14.71 2.03
CA MET A 1 -37.75 -14.64 2.98
C MET A 1 -36.69 -13.73 2.34
N VAL A 2 -36.88 -12.42 2.52
CA VAL A 2 -36.06 -11.37 1.94
C VAL A 2 -34.90 -11.14 2.92
N ARG A 3 -33.68 -11.42 2.53
CA ARG A 3 -32.50 -10.99 3.27
C ARG A 3 -32.25 -9.52 2.92
N GLU A 4 -32.51 -8.65 3.84
CA GLU A 4 -32.03 -7.28 3.79
C GLU A 4 -30.49 -7.29 3.87
N THR A 5 -29.86 -6.91 2.80
CA THR A 5 -28.46 -6.51 2.79
C THR A 5 -28.38 -5.14 3.42
N THR A 6 -28.03 -5.08 4.69
CA THR A 6 -27.71 -3.83 5.38
C THR A 6 -26.54 -3.14 4.68
N GLY A 7 -26.82 -2.01 4.08
CA GLY A 7 -25.85 -1.15 3.44
C GLY A 7 -24.77 -0.69 4.42
N ILE A 8 -23.54 -0.67 3.97
CA ILE A 8 -22.39 -0.12 4.69
C ILE A 8 -22.60 1.40 4.76
N ALA A 9 -23.14 1.88 5.85
CA ALA A 9 -23.25 3.31 6.09
C ALA A 9 -21.85 3.87 6.39
N ALA A 10 -21.38 4.78 5.58
CA ALA A 10 -20.30 5.66 5.95
C ALA A 10 -20.85 6.63 7.02
N ALA A 11 -20.55 6.37 8.27
CA ALA A 11 -20.97 7.23 9.36
C ALA A 11 -19.85 8.21 9.72
N THR A 12 -20.19 9.46 9.71
CA THR A 12 -19.35 10.52 10.27
C THR A 12 -19.58 10.53 11.78
N ILE A 13 -18.56 10.18 12.56
CA ILE A 13 -18.68 10.02 14.01
C ILE A 13 -18.12 11.24 14.72
N ILE A 14 -18.90 11.77 15.63
CA ILE A 14 -18.47 12.75 16.62
C ILE A 14 -18.01 11.97 17.85
N LEU A 15 -16.70 11.84 18.01
CA LEU A 15 -16.11 11.30 19.23
C LEU A 15 -15.78 12.45 20.17
N CYS A 16 -16.54 12.57 21.23
CA CYS A 16 -16.21 13.49 22.34
C CYS A 16 -15.10 12.87 23.19
N GLY A 17 -13.97 13.53 23.20
CA GLY A 17 -13.06 13.75 24.31
C GLY A 17 -12.21 12.63 24.83
N LEU A 18 -10.96 12.64 24.40
CA LEU A 18 -9.85 12.20 25.25
C LEU A 18 -8.91 13.38 25.46
N THR A 19 -8.75 13.79 26.69
CA THR A 19 -7.70 14.73 27.10
C THR A 19 -6.33 14.07 26.95
N SER A 20 -5.34 14.81 26.47
CA SER A 20 -3.97 14.33 26.34
C SER A 20 -3.49 13.81 27.70
N LEU A 21 -2.88 12.62 27.71
CA LEU A 21 -2.32 11.98 28.92
C LEU A 21 -1.13 12.73 29.54
N HIS A 22 -0.77 13.88 29.01
CA HIS A 22 0.27 14.74 29.57
C HIS A 22 -0.27 15.86 30.48
N ALA A 23 -1.60 15.97 30.63
CA ALA A 23 -2.23 16.91 31.53
C ALA A 23 -3.00 16.18 32.61
N GLN A 24 -2.77 16.49 33.85
CA GLN A 24 -3.62 16.10 34.97
C GLN A 24 -5.07 16.42 34.66
N PRO A 25 -6.02 15.55 34.99
CA PRO A 25 -7.42 15.76 34.66
C PRO A 25 -7.95 16.99 35.38
N ARG A 26 -8.20 18.04 34.65
CA ARG A 26 -9.10 19.12 35.05
C ARG A 26 -10.22 19.16 34.04
N ASP A 27 -11.45 19.10 34.57
CA ASP A 27 -12.69 19.20 33.82
C ASP A 27 -12.69 20.47 32.97
N THR A 28 -12.32 20.34 31.72
CA THR A 28 -12.54 21.38 30.72
C THR A 28 -13.46 20.79 29.65
N PRO A 29 -14.63 21.42 29.41
CA PRO A 29 -15.52 20.94 28.36
C PRO A 29 -14.83 21.04 27.01
N LEU A 30 -14.84 19.94 26.26
CA LEU A 30 -14.30 19.85 24.93
C LEU A 30 -15.06 20.74 23.96
N PRO A 31 -14.38 21.52 23.12
CA PRO A 31 -15.06 22.30 22.11
C PRO A 31 -15.61 21.38 21.02
N GLY A 32 -16.85 21.50 20.83
CA GLY A 32 -17.81 20.81 20.11
C GLY A 32 -17.64 20.39 18.69
N ARG A 33 -18.55 19.60 18.35
CA ARG A 33 -19.41 19.55 17.15
C ARG A 33 -18.69 19.76 15.81
N GLY A 34 -17.82 18.83 15.48
CA GLY A 34 -17.43 18.58 14.11
C GLY A 34 -17.03 17.10 14.01
N ALA A 35 -17.36 16.47 12.92
CA ALA A 35 -16.93 15.10 12.68
C ALA A 35 -15.41 15.03 12.59
N ALA A 36 -14.76 14.65 13.67
CA ALA A 36 -13.31 14.65 13.80
C ALA A 36 -12.63 13.48 13.07
N LEU A 37 -13.39 12.44 12.77
CA LEU A 37 -12.90 11.23 12.12
C LEU A 37 -13.84 10.74 11.02
N PHE A 38 -13.22 10.23 9.96
CA PHE A 38 -13.91 9.42 8.97
C PHE A 38 -13.46 7.97 9.14
N VAL A 39 -14.42 7.06 9.36
CA VAL A 39 -14.15 5.65 9.67
C VAL A 39 -14.71 4.77 8.58
N GLN A 40 -13.87 3.85 8.09
CA GLN A 40 -14.23 2.88 7.06
C GLN A 40 -14.02 1.46 7.56
N GLY A 41 -14.92 0.58 7.18
CA GLY A 41 -14.96 -0.81 7.60
C GLY A 41 -16.20 -1.10 8.45
N PHE A 42 -16.35 -2.36 8.83
CA PHE A 42 -17.40 -2.73 9.77
C PHE A 42 -16.98 -2.34 11.18
N PHE A 43 -17.77 -1.55 11.84
CA PHE A 43 -17.58 -1.19 13.25
C PHE A 43 -18.91 -0.94 13.94
N GLU A 44 -18.89 -1.08 15.25
CA GLU A 44 -19.94 -0.67 16.17
C GLU A 44 -19.36 0.29 17.18
N GLN A 45 -20.17 1.15 17.75
CA GLN A 45 -19.78 1.99 18.87
C GLN A 45 -20.22 1.36 20.18
N ASP A 46 -19.36 1.44 21.18
CA ASP A 46 -19.68 1.05 22.54
C ASP A 46 -18.95 1.95 23.54
N THR A 47 -19.26 1.78 24.81
CA THR A 47 -18.66 2.55 25.91
C THR A 47 -17.77 1.64 26.74
N PHE A 48 -16.60 2.11 27.12
CA PHE A 48 -15.70 1.38 28.03
C PHE A 48 -16.33 1.26 29.41
N THR A 49 -17.09 0.20 29.56
CA THR A 49 -17.69 -0.23 30.81
C THR A 49 -17.31 -1.68 31.05
N GLU A 50 -17.25 -2.08 32.32
CA GLU A 50 -17.05 -3.47 32.70
C GLU A 50 -18.08 -4.37 32.01
N GLY A 51 -17.65 -5.47 31.40
CA GLY A 51 -18.49 -6.37 30.63
C GLY A 51 -18.75 -5.98 29.16
N ALA A 52 -18.37 -4.76 28.72
CA ALA A 52 -18.52 -4.35 27.33
C ALA A 52 -17.65 -5.25 26.41
N ARG A 53 -18.23 -5.69 25.28
CA ARG A 53 -17.49 -6.51 24.29
C ARG A 53 -16.51 -5.65 23.50
N LEU A 54 -15.28 -6.14 23.33
CA LEU A 54 -14.23 -5.44 22.59
C LEU A 54 -14.27 -5.66 21.06
N PHE A 55 -14.77 -6.81 20.65
CA PHE A 55 -14.86 -7.19 19.24
C PHE A 55 -16.24 -7.81 18.95
N PRO A 56 -16.91 -7.44 17.86
CA PRO A 56 -18.23 -8.00 17.52
C PRO A 56 -18.18 -9.51 17.26
N ASP A 57 -17.07 -10.01 16.75
CA ASP A 57 -16.86 -11.39 16.33
C ASP A 57 -16.14 -12.26 17.39
N ARG A 58 -15.94 -11.75 18.60
CA ARG A 58 -15.30 -12.48 19.73
C ARG A 58 -16.02 -12.22 21.05
N THR A 59 -15.78 -13.11 22.02
CA THR A 59 -16.37 -13.03 23.35
C THR A 59 -15.51 -12.25 24.36
N TYR A 60 -14.47 -11.56 23.90
CA TYR A 60 -13.62 -10.74 24.77
C TYR A 60 -14.38 -9.53 25.29
N THR A 61 -14.28 -9.27 26.58
CA THR A 61 -14.96 -8.17 27.25
C THR A 61 -13.98 -7.35 28.07
N VAL A 62 -14.34 -6.11 28.37
CA VAL A 62 -13.64 -5.27 29.32
C VAL A 62 -13.80 -5.89 30.72
N ALA A 63 -12.70 -6.37 31.33
CA ALA A 63 -12.73 -6.86 32.71
C ALA A 63 -12.51 -5.71 33.68
N GLU A 64 -11.41 -4.98 33.51
CA GLU A 64 -11.08 -3.81 34.30
C GLU A 64 -10.43 -2.76 33.40
N ALA A 65 -10.92 -1.55 33.43
CA ALA A 65 -10.34 -0.44 32.69
C ALA A 65 -9.86 0.66 33.66
N PRO A 66 -8.76 1.32 33.36
CA PRO A 66 -8.31 2.45 34.16
C PRO A 66 -9.36 3.56 34.16
N ALA A 67 -9.43 4.33 35.23
CA ALA A 67 -10.46 5.33 35.44
C ALA A 67 -10.60 6.32 34.25
N TRP A 68 -9.51 6.64 33.58
CA TRP A 68 -9.49 7.56 32.46
C TRP A 68 -10.07 7.00 31.15
N LEU A 69 -10.26 5.68 31.04
CA LEU A 69 -10.95 5.05 29.90
C LEU A 69 -12.44 4.80 30.19
N ARG A 70 -12.83 4.67 31.46
CA ARG A 70 -14.21 4.34 31.83
C ARG A 70 -15.17 5.41 31.34
N GLY A 71 -16.24 4.98 30.70
CA GLY A 71 -17.26 5.87 30.15
C GLY A 71 -16.91 6.50 28.81
N LEU A 72 -15.71 6.26 28.25
CA LEU A 72 -15.36 6.75 26.92
C LEU A 72 -15.95 5.87 25.82
N THR A 73 -16.32 6.49 24.73
CA THR A 73 -16.77 5.78 23.54
C THR A 73 -15.59 5.19 22.79
N PHE A 74 -15.68 3.94 22.41
CA PHE A 74 -14.69 3.26 21.56
C PHE A 74 -15.34 2.60 20.35
N LEU A 75 -14.53 2.23 19.36
CA LEU A 75 -15.00 1.53 18.17
C LEU A 75 -14.63 0.05 18.22
N ARG A 76 -15.67 -0.79 18.16
CA ARG A 76 -15.51 -2.23 17.99
C ARG A 76 -15.42 -2.57 16.52
N ALA A 77 -14.32 -3.10 16.09
CA ALA A 77 -14.14 -3.71 14.79
C ALA A 77 -13.91 -5.21 14.94
N ASN A 78 -14.09 -5.98 13.88
CA ASN A 78 -13.72 -7.38 13.89
C ASN A 78 -12.23 -7.54 14.23
N ILE A 79 -11.89 -8.61 14.95
CA ILE A 79 -10.54 -8.85 15.43
C ILE A 79 -9.49 -8.92 14.32
N ASP A 80 -9.89 -9.30 13.10
CA ASP A 80 -9.01 -9.38 11.92
C ASP A 80 -8.57 -8.01 11.38
N GLY A 81 -9.05 -6.90 11.97
CA GLY A 81 -8.51 -5.57 11.78
C GLY A 81 -8.76 -4.99 10.38
N ASN A 82 -10.04 -4.69 10.06
CA ASN A 82 -10.40 -4.01 8.82
C ASN A 82 -10.79 -2.54 9.02
N LEU A 83 -10.45 -1.97 10.17
CA LEU A 83 -10.77 -0.58 10.47
C LEU A 83 -9.73 0.35 9.86
N THR A 84 -10.20 1.29 9.06
CA THR A 84 -9.38 2.40 8.55
C THR A 84 -9.98 3.70 9.07
N VAL A 85 -9.13 4.54 9.65
CA VAL A 85 -9.53 5.81 10.26
C VAL A 85 -8.77 6.94 9.59
N THR A 86 -9.48 7.96 9.13
CA THR A 86 -8.91 9.20 8.61
C THR A 86 -9.24 10.34 9.56
N ALA A 87 -8.22 11.03 10.04
CA ALA A 87 -8.40 12.22 10.86
C ALA A 87 -8.88 13.40 10.00
N LYS A 88 -10.02 13.99 10.33
CA LYS A 88 -10.54 15.17 9.62
C LYS A 88 -9.97 16.49 10.13
N GLN A 89 -9.25 16.42 11.21
CA GLN A 89 -8.47 17.51 11.80
C GLN A 89 -7.28 16.92 12.54
N ALA A 90 -6.26 17.73 12.80
CA ALA A 90 -5.10 17.28 13.57
C ALA A 90 -5.52 16.84 14.98
N GLY A 91 -4.89 15.79 15.50
CA GLY A 91 -5.25 15.26 16.80
C GLY A 91 -4.37 14.10 17.26
N VAL A 92 -4.83 13.39 18.26
CA VAL A 92 -4.17 12.24 18.85
C VAL A 92 -5.07 11.01 18.72
N LEU A 93 -4.59 9.98 18.04
CA LEU A 93 -5.22 8.66 18.01
C LEU A 93 -4.75 7.82 19.19
N THR A 94 -5.68 7.13 19.84
CA THR A 94 -5.38 6.19 20.93
C THR A 94 -5.79 4.78 20.54
N VAL A 95 -4.89 3.82 20.71
CA VAL A 95 -5.05 2.41 20.37
C VAL A 95 -4.58 1.54 21.51
N ILE A 96 -5.27 0.43 21.74
CA ILE A 96 -4.92 -0.57 22.74
C ILE A 96 -4.61 -1.90 22.05
N THR A 97 -3.59 -2.60 22.51
CA THR A 97 -3.24 -3.96 22.07
C THR A 97 -2.67 -4.76 23.24
N ALA A 98 -2.59 -6.08 23.10
CA ALA A 98 -1.98 -6.95 24.11
C ALA A 98 -0.50 -6.60 24.33
N ASP A 99 -0.03 -6.72 25.59
CA ASP A 99 1.37 -6.56 25.96
C ASP A 99 2.22 -7.71 25.40
N PRO A 100 3.46 -7.49 24.95
CA PRO A 100 4.36 -8.57 24.52
C PRO A 100 4.71 -9.57 25.63
N ALA A 101 4.60 -9.17 26.89
CA ALA A 101 4.81 -10.05 28.05
C ALA A 101 3.58 -10.92 28.39
N ASP A 102 2.44 -10.68 27.71
CA ASP A 102 1.28 -11.54 27.83
C ASP A 102 1.62 -12.96 27.36
N PRO A 103 1.21 -14.02 28.05
CA PRO A 103 1.37 -15.40 27.59
C PRO A 103 0.81 -15.66 26.19
N CYS A 104 -0.14 -14.85 25.73
CA CYS A 104 -0.64 -14.82 24.36
C CYS A 104 0.07 -13.77 23.49
N ALA A 105 1.35 -13.54 23.68
CA ALA A 105 2.16 -12.52 22.99
C ALA A 105 2.08 -12.57 21.45
N THR A 106 1.66 -13.70 20.87
CA THR A 106 1.35 -13.85 19.44
C THR A 106 0.27 -12.87 18.94
N HIS A 107 -0.52 -12.34 19.83
CA HIS A 107 -1.57 -11.36 19.55
C HIS A 107 -1.12 -9.91 19.71
N SER A 108 0.03 -9.66 20.33
CA SER A 108 0.59 -8.32 20.51
C SER A 108 0.92 -7.68 19.18
N GLN A 109 0.48 -6.43 19.00
CA GLN A 109 0.78 -5.61 17.85
C GLN A 109 1.72 -4.45 18.17
N CYS A 110 2.37 -4.48 19.35
CA CYS A 110 3.24 -3.41 19.84
C CYS A 110 4.30 -3.00 18.82
N ALA A 111 5.10 -3.93 18.33
CA ALA A 111 6.14 -3.65 17.34
C ALA A 111 5.60 -3.09 16.03
N ARG A 112 4.38 -3.45 15.67
CA ARG A 112 3.72 -2.94 14.44
C ARG A 112 3.18 -1.53 14.64
N LEU A 113 2.61 -1.23 15.80
CA LEU A 113 2.17 0.11 16.15
C LEU A 113 3.36 1.07 16.23
N GLU A 114 4.47 0.65 16.81
CA GLU A 114 5.71 1.44 16.89
C GLU A 114 6.25 1.77 15.49
N LYS A 115 6.25 0.82 14.57
CA LYS A 115 6.61 1.06 13.16
C LYS A 115 5.66 2.03 12.44
N LEU A 116 4.41 2.12 12.88
CA LEU A 116 3.44 3.10 12.38
C LEU A 116 3.58 4.46 13.06
N GLY A 117 4.56 4.63 13.95
CA GLY A 117 4.84 5.88 14.67
C GLY A 117 3.96 6.11 15.90
N PHE A 118 3.31 5.06 16.42
CA PHE A 118 2.64 5.13 17.71
C PHE A 118 3.65 4.99 18.86
N VAL A 119 3.45 5.77 19.90
CA VAL A 119 4.29 5.78 21.10
C VAL A 119 3.54 5.10 22.23
N TRP A 120 4.20 4.18 22.92
CA TRP A 120 3.66 3.55 24.12
C TRP A 120 3.52 4.57 25.25
N ILE A 121 2.30 4.70 25.74
CA ILE A 121 2.00 5.54 26.90
C ILE A 121 2.10 4.67 28.15
N LYS A 122 3.10 4.91 28.96
CA LYS A 122 3.23 4.26 30.26
C LYS A 122 2.09 4.72 31.15
N ALA A 123 0.98 4.02 31.09
CA ALA A 123 -0.10 4.23 32.06
C ALA A 123 0.34 3.75 33.45
N PRO A 124 -0.09 4.40 34.54
CA PRO A 124 0.32 4.04 35.90
C PRO A 124 -0.16 2.67 36.35
N ALA A 125 -0.99 1.94 35.59
CA ALA A 125 -1.41 0.58 35.89
C ALA A 125 -1.58 -0.24 34.62
N THR A 126 -1.18 -1.49 34.65
CA THR A 126 -1.62 -2.52 33.71
C THR A 126 -3.12 -2.72 33.88
N PHE A 127 -3.87 -2.80 32.81
CA PHE A 127 -5.31 -2.99 32.85
C PHE A 127 -5.68 -4.23 32.06
N GLN A 128 -6.68 -4.91 32.57
CA GLN A 128 -7.25 -6.11 31.96
C GLN A 128 -8.40 -5.71 31.06
N LEU A 129 -8.26 -5.94 29.78
CA LEU A 129 -9.29 -5.56 28.82
C LEU A 129 -9.94 -6.75 28.12
N PHE A 130 -9.39 -7.96 28.24
CA PHE A 130 -9.88 -9.11 27.49
C PHE A 130 -10.65 -10.14 28.32
N GLY A 131 -10.83 -9.93 29.61
CA GLY A 131 -11.72 -10.71 30.46
C GLY A 131 -11.26 -12.09 30.90
N LYS A 132 -9.97 -12.40 30.71
CA LYS A 132 -9.36 -13.65 31.22
C LYS A 132 -8.16 -13.30 32.08
N ALA A 133 -8.31 -13.30 33.37
CA ALA A 133 -7.34 -12.85 34.38
C ALA A 133 -5.91 -13.36 34.23
N ALA A 134 -5.65 -14.40 33.46
CA ALA A 134 -4.32 -14.95 33.21
C ALA A 134 -3.63 -14.36 31.94
N TYR A 135 -4.34 -13.55 31.12
CA TYR A 135 -3.87 -13.16 29.79
C TYR A 135 -4.05 -11.67 29.49
N ASP A 136 -4.38 -10.86 30.48
CA ASP A 136 -4.93 -9.53 30.25
C ASP A 136 -3.96 -8.40 30.55
N ILE A 137 -2.75 -8.50 30.05
CA ILE A 137 -1.84 -7.35 30.08
C ILE A 137 -1.97 -6.63 28.74
N SER A 138 -2.42 -5.39 28.77
CA SER A 138 -2.60 -4.57 27.56
C SER A 138 -1.76 -3.30 27.62
N ARG A 139 -1.38 -2.79 26.46
CA ARG A 139 -0.69 -1.50 26.30
C ARG A 139 -1.51 -0.50 25.54
N VAL A 140 -1.42 0.74 25.97
CA VAL A 140 -1.98 1.89 25.26
C VAL A 140 -0.91 2.57 24.43
N TYR A 141 -1.24 2.84 23.20
CA TYR A 141 -0.42 3.58 22.26
C TYR A 141 -1.13 4.84 21.80
N GLN A 142 -0.39 5.91 21.65
CA GLN A 142 -0.88 7.15 21.07
C GLN A 142 -0.01 7.60 19.91
N LYS A 143 -0.65 8.28 18.95
CA LYS A 143 0.03 8.94 17.85
C LYS A 143 -0.62 10.28 17.55
N GLN A 144 0.20 11.30 17.42
CA GLN A 144 -0.22 12.56 16.83
C GLN A 144 -0.42 12.36 15.34
N VAL A 145 -1.53 12.86 14.82
CA VAL A 145 -1.89 12.76 13.42
C VAL A 145 -2.25 14.12 12.84
N ALA A 146 -1.87 14.34 11.60
CA ALA A 146 -2.27 15.51 10.85
C ALA A 146 -3.71 15.39 10.33
N GLN A 147 -4.27 16.49 9.90
CA GLN A 147 -5.53 16.47 9.15
C GLN A 147 -5.36 15.61 7.89
N ASP A 148 -6.39 14.82 7.55
CA ASP A 148 -6.47 13.89 6.43
C ASP A 148 -5.47 12.72 6.46
N GLU A 149 -4.72 12.57 7.56
CA GLU A 149 -3.88 11.38 7.76
C GLU A 149 -4.75 10.15 8.00
N THR A 150 -4.43 9.05 7.30
CA THR A 150 -5.21 7.82 7.30
C THR A 150 -4.41 6.66 7.85
N PHE A 151 -5.02 5.90 8.75
CA PHE A 151 -4.45 4.71 9.37
C PHE A 151 -5.34 3.50 9.16
N ARG A 152 -4.74 2.40 8.79
CA ARG A 152 -5.34 1.08 8.88
C ARG A 152 -4.82 0.39 10.12
N PHE A 153 -5.71 0.11 11.04
CA PHE A 153 -5.34 -0.53 12.29
C PHE A 153 -5.02 -2.02 12.07
N PRO A 154 -3.96 -2.53 12.74
CA PRO A 154 -3.66 -3.95 12.77
C PRO A 154 -4.79 -4.74 13.41
N LYS A 155 -4.90 -6.03 13.06
CA LYS A 155 -5.72 -6.97 13.82
C LYS A 155 -5.29 -7.00 15.30
N TRP A 156 -6.18 -7.42 16.19
CA TRP A 156 -5.91 -7.45 17.64
C TRP A 156 -5.63 -6.08 18.27
N THR A 157 -6.19 -5.04 17.69
CA THR A 157 -6.14 -3.69 18.25
C THR A 157 -7.55 -3.16 18.49
N VAL A 158 -7.70 -2.42 19.58
CA VAL A 158 -8.93 -1.69 19.91
C VAL A 158 -8.68 -0.21 19.68
N PHE A 159 -9.52 0.42 18.87
CA PHE A 159 -9.46 1.86 18.70
C PHE A 159 -10.17 2.55 19.86
N ALA A 160 -9.38 3.16 20.75
CA ALA A 160 -9.85 3.68 22.02
C ALA A 160 -10.21 5.18 21.99
N GLY A 161 -9.99 5.86 20.88
CA GLY A 161 -10.46 7.22 20.74
C GLY A 161 -9.55 8.15 19.95
N PHE A 162 -10.06 9.36 19.75
CA PHE A 162 -9.40 10.47 19.09
C PHE A 162 -9.62 11.77 19.88
N SER A 163 -8.56 12.51 20.05
CA SER A 163 -8.59 13.82 20.69
C SER A 163 -8.10 14.86 19.68
N ALA A 164 -9.00 15.75 19.27
CA ALA A 164 -8.61 16.85 18.40
C ALA A 164 -7.65 17.81 19.13
N VAL A 165 -6.60 18.23 18.44
CA VAL A 165 -5.71 19.29 18.92
C VAL A 165 -6.25 20.61 18.41
N THR A 166 -6.67 21.47 19.31
CA THR A 166 -7.03 22.85 19.01
C THR A 166 -5.77 23.71 19.04
N GLY A 167 -5.17 23.88 17.89
CA GLY A 167 -3.96 24.70 17.71
C GLY A 167 -3.53 24.65 16.25
N PRO A 168 -2.60 25.50 15.82
CA PRO A 168 -2.05 25.36 14.49
C PRO A 168 -1.46 23.96 14.36
N PRO A 169 -1.69 23.25 13.24
CA PRO A 169 -1.10 21.93 13.03
C PRO A 169 0.42 22.06 13.21
N PRO A 170 1.09 21.04 13.78
CA PRO A 170 2.54 21.01 13.79
C PRO A 170 3.02 21.21 12.35
N PRO A 171 4.15 21.91 12.15
CA PRO A 171 4.65 22.21 10.83
C PRO A 171 5.05 20.92 10.12
N PHE A 172 4.08 20.21 9.58
CA PHE A 172 4.31 19.40 8.40
C PHE A 172 4.47 20.44 7.28
N ASP A 173 5.61 20.37 6.63
CA ASP A 173 5.95 21.23 5.52
C ASP A 173 5.12 20.91 4.27
N LEU A 174 3.81 20.93 4.46
CA LEU A 174 2.83 21.02 3.40
C LEU A 174 2.70 22.52 3.17
N GLN A 175 3.49 23.03 2.24
CA GLN A 175 3.35 24.41 1.76
C GLN A 175 1.86 24.68 1.53
N PRO A 176 1.23 25.57 2.30
CA PRO A 176 -0.17 25.85 2.08
C PRO A 176 -0.30 26.58 0.75
N GLY A 177 -1.01 26.00 -0.19
CA GLY A 177 -1.60 26.75 -1.27
C GLY A 177 -1.24 26.39 -2.70
N ARG A 178 -0.23 25.57 -2.98
CA ARG A 178 0.02 25.10 -4.35
C ARG A 178 0.29 23.62 -4.37
N GLY A 179 -0.42 22.91 -5.23
CA GLY A 179 -0.15 21.52 -5.56
C GLY A 179 1.15 21.38 -6.37
N GLU A 180 1.55 20.15 -6.64
CA GLU A 180 2.70 19.87 -7.50
C GLU A 180 2.43 20.38 -8.92
N ARG A 181 3.32 21.22 -9.44
CA ARG A 181 3.29 21.60 -10.85
C ARG A 181 4.03 20.57 -11.67
N LEU A 182 3.32 19.94 -12.60
CA LEU A 182 3.89 18.96 -13.51
C LEU A 182 4.72 19.67 -14.60
N TYR A 183 5.59 18.90 -15.27
CA TYR A 183 6.46 19.40 -16.36
C TYR A 183 5.68 20.09 -17.49
N ASN A 184 4.45 19.67 -17.74
CA ASN A 184 3.56 20.20 -18.78
C ASN A 184 2.74 21.41 -18.33
N GLY A 185 3.05 21.98 -17.18
CA GLY A 185 2.38 23.17 -16.65
C GLY A 185 1.11 22.92 -15.86
N ILE A 186 0.61 21.68 -15.83
CA ILE A 186 -0.56 21.32 -15.04
C ILE A 186 -0.22 21.40 -13.55
N GLU A 187 -1.04 22.10 -12.77
CA GLU A 187 -0.97 22.10 -11.32
C GLU A 187 -1.95 21.08 -10.75
N LEU A 188 -1.42 20.12 -10.01
CA LEU A 188 -2.24 19.13 -9.30
C LEU A 188 -2.86 19.79 -8.06
N PRO A 189 -4.04 19.35 -7.61
CA PRO A 189 -4.58 19.77 -6.32
C PRO A 189 -3.60 19.48 -5.18
N THR A 190 -3.61 20.31 -4.13
CA THR A 190 -2.71 20.19 -2.96
C THR A 190 -2.75 18.81 -2.31
N ASN A 191 -3.91 18.15 -2.37
CA ASN A 191 -4.14 16.81 -1.80
C ASN A 191 -4.29 15.75 -2.91
N TRP A 192 -3.44 15.78 -3.92
CA TRP A 192 -3.46 14.79 -4.99
C TRP A 192 -2.39 13.71 -4.81
N PRO A 193 -2.71 12.42 -5.01
CA PRO A 193 -4.06 11.88 -5.21
C PRO A 193 -4.90 12.01 -3.94
N PRO A 194 -6.24 12.15 -4.06
CA PRO A 194 -7.10 12.29 -2.90
C PRO A 194 -6.98 11.06 -2.01
N ARG A 195 -6.70 11.29 -0.72
CA ARG A 195 -6.54 10.21 0.27
C ARG A 195 -7.86 9.80 0.89
N THR A 196 -8.90 10.61 0.69
CA THR A 196 -10.26 10.35 1.16
C THR A 196 -11.18 10.24 -0.04
N VAL A 197 -11.52 9.04 -0.42
CA VAL A 197 -12.47 8.77 -1.49
C VAL A 197 -13.72 8.17 -0.86
N ASN A 198 -14.88 8.72 -1.19
CA ASN A 198 -16.15 8.06 -0.87
C ASN A 198 -16.25 6.81 -1.73
N THR A 199 -16.04 5.72 -1.11
CA THR A 199 -15.93 4.44 -1.77
C THR A 199 -17.29 3.73 -1.95
N ALA A 200 -18.39 4.32 -1.48
CA ALA A 200 -19.75 3.94 -1.87
C ALA A 200 -20.18 4.65 -3.17
N ASP A 201 -19.44 5.66 -3.57
CA ASP A 201 -19.65 6.36 -4.83
C ASP A 201 -18.89 5.65 -5.94
N TRP A 202 -19.61 5.21 -6.96
CA TRP A 202 -19.08 4.55 -8.15
C TRP A 202 -18.94 5.51 -9.33
N ALA A 203 -19.30 6.79 -9.15
CA ALA A 203 -19.07 7.79 -10.16
C ALA A 203 -17.56 7.97 -10.41
N PRO A 204 -17.11 8.19 -11.64
CA PRO A 204 -15.75 8.56 -11.92
C PRO A 204 -15.35 9.78 -11.09
N MET A 205 -14.18 9.72 -10.46
CA MET A 205 -13.66 10.86 -9.71
C MET A 205 -13.43 12.05 -10.65
N ALA A 206 -13.87 13.23 -10.23
CA ALA A 206 -13.54 14.45 -10.93
C ALA A 206 -12.02 14.61 -11.08
N VAL A 207 -11.58 15.12 -12.22
CA VAL A 207 -10.17 15.37 -12.54
C VAL A 207 -9.98 16.89 -12.61
N PRO A 208 -9.75 17.58 -11.47
CA PRO A 208 -9.83 19.04 -11.38
C PRO A 208 -8.91 19.79 -12.33
N TYR A 209 -7.77 19.22 -12.68
CA TYR A 209 -6.84 19.84 -13.63
C TYR A 209 -7.31 19.80 -15.09
N LEU A 210 -8.39 19.06 -15.40
CA LEU A 210 -9.05 19.13 -16.70
C LEU A 210 -10.02 20.31 -16.79
N ASP A 211 -10.56 20.76 -15.65
CA ASP A 211 -11.50 21.87 -15.58
C ASP A 211 -10.81 23.22 -15.83
N VAL A 212 -9.55 23.33 -15.39
CA VAL A 212 -8.72 24.55 -15.56
C VAL A 212 -7.34 24.14 -16.10
N PRO A 213 -7.23 23.77 -17.38
CA PRO A 213 -5.95 23.44 -17.99
C PRO A 213 -5.07 24.68 -18.09
N PRO A 214 -3.73 24.55 -18.10
CA PRO A 214 -2.85 25.66 -18.36
C PRO A 214 -3.06 26.19 -19.78
N GLU A 215 -2.80 27.50 -19.99
CA GLU A 215 -2.90 28.14 -21.32
C GLU A 215 -2.02 27.42 -22.34
N LEU A 216 -0.88 26.94 -21.94
CA LEU A 216 0.05 26.15 -22.75
C LEU A 216 0.37 24.82 -22.05
N ILE A 217 0.03 23.72 -22.72
CA ILE A 217 0.40 22.36 -22.27
C ILE A 217 1.68 21.96 -23.01
N HIS A 218 2.77 21.77 -22.28
CA HIS A 218 4.04 21.32 -22.85
C HIS A 218 3.97 19.82 -23.18
N ILE A 219 4.29 19.50 -24.44
CA ILE A 219 4.31 18.12 -24.96
C ILE A 219 5.68 17.73 -25.53
N ASP A 220 6.71 18.46 -25.15
CA ASP A 220 8.10 18.32 -25.62
C ASP A 220 8.89 17.27 -24.83
N VAL A 221 8.34 16.73 -23.74
CA VAL A 221 8.98 15.71 -22.91
C VAL A 221 8.15 14.42 -22.93
N GLY A 222 8.83 13.33 -23.22
CA GLY A 222 8.26 11.99 -23.18
C GLY A 222 7.25 11.70 -24.28
N ARG A 223 6.61 10.53 -24.18
CA ARG A 223 5.59 10.09 -25.14
C ARG A 223 4.22 10.57 -24.69
N GLN A 224 3.52 11.25 -25.58
CA GLN A 224 2.14 11.67 -25.38
C GLN A 224 1.20 10.69 -26.12
N LEU A 225 0.19 10.21 -25.44
CA LEU A 225 -0.80 9.27 -25.98
C LEU A 225 -2.16 9.96 -26.06
N PHE A 226 -2.82 9.88 -27.21
CA PHE A 226 -4.19 10.39 -27.39
C PHE A 226 -5.21 9.37 -26.85
N VAL A 227 -5.18 9.15 -25.54
CA VAL A 227 -6.15 8.25 -24.87
C VAL A 227 -7.54 8.87 -24.77
N ASP A 228 -7.59 10.20 -24.80
CA ASP A 228 -8.79 11.04 -24.83
C ASP A 228 -8.53 12.30 -25.68
N ASP A 229 -9.42 13.28 -25.62
CA ASP A 229 -9.33 14.51 -26.39
C ASP A 229 -8.65 15.68 -25.66
N PHE A 230 -8.10 15.44 -24.47
CA PHE A 230 -7.51 16.51 -23.63
C PHE A 230 -6.40 17.30 -24.36
N LEU A 231 -5.57 16.65 -25.15
CA LEU A 231 -4.50 17.29 -25.91
C LEU A 231 -4.92 17.78 -27.31
N ILE A 232 -6.20 17.69 -27.65
CA ILE A 232 -6.73 18.03 -28.99
C ILE A 232 -7.67 19.22 -28.88
N ALA A 233 -7.20 20.40 -29.30
CA ALA A 233 -8.06 21.58 -29.35
C ALA A 233 -9.09 21.50 -30.52
N THR A 234 -8.61 21.10 -31.69
CA THR A 234 -9.47 20.90 -32.90
C THR A 234 -8.85 19.83 -33.78
N SER A 235 -9.67 19.08 -34.50
CA SER A 235 -9.19 18.11 -35.48
C SER A 235 -10.14 18.00 -36.66
N THR A 236 -9.57 17.92 -37.88
CA THR A 236 -10.28 17.57 -39.10
C THR A 236 -10.14 16.08 -39.45
N LEU A 237 -9.40 15.32 -38.60
CA LEU A 237 -9.16 13.90 -38.81
C LEU A 237 -10.27 13.08 -38.15
N GLN A 238 -10.59 11.95 -38.75
CA GLN A 238 -11.48 10.96 -38.17
C GLN A 238 -10.68 10.01 -37.31
N ARG A 239 -11.12 9.80 -36.06
CA ARG A 239 -10.52 8.79 -35.17
C ARG A 239 -10.86 7.39 -35.68
N VAL A 240 -9.82 6.56 -35.82
CA VAL A 240 -9.95 5.15 -36.22
C VAL A 240 -9.28 4.28 -35.17
N PHE A 241 -9.98 3.24 -34.75
CA PHE A 241 -9.42 2.23 -33.82
C PHE A 241 -8.94 1.04 -34.63
N GLY A 242 -7.62 0.83 -34.68
CA GLY A 242 -7.03 -0.38 -35.23
C GLY A 242 -7.21 -1.57 -34.29
N MET A 243 -7.80 -2.65 -34.77
CA MET A 243 -7.85 -3.90 -33.99
C MET A 243 -6.58 -4.67 -34.24
N PRO A 244 -5.84 -5.05 -33.15
CA PRO A 244 -4.63 -5.85 -33.28
C PRO A 244 -4.99 -7.28 -33.73
N GLU A 245 -4.22 -7.80 -34.66
CA GLU A 245 -4.28 -9.22 -35.04
C GLU A 245 -3.29 -10.02 -34.20
N LYS A 246 -3.74 -11.17 -33.71
CA LYS A 246 -2.85 -12.09 -33.01
C LYS A 246 -1.90 -12.76 -33.98
N TYR A 247 -0.61 -12.69 -33.66
CA TYR A 247 0.38 -13.42 -34.45
C TYR A 247 0.07 -14.93 -34.46
N SER A 248 0.03 -15.53 -35.64
CA SER A 248 -0.36 -16.94 -35.82
C SER A 248 0.63 -17.93 -35.20
N GLY A 249 1.91 -17.52 -35.01
CA GLY A 249 2.94 -18.31 -34.35
C GLY A 249 2.91 -18.29 -32.81
N ASN A 250 1.94 -17.59 -32.19
CA ASN A 250 1.83 -17.59 -30.74
C ASN A 250 1.50 -18.97 -30.16
N PRO A 251 2.00 -19.30 -28.96
CA PRO A 251 2.93 -18.53 -28.14
C PRO A 251 4.37 -18.58 -28.70
N VAL A 252 5.04 -17.42 -28.72
CA VAL A 252 6.43 -17.29 -29.19
C VAL A 252 7.48 -17.80 -28.18
N LEU A 253 7.09 -17.96 -26.93
CA LEU A 253 7.89 -18.60 -25.89
C LEU A 253 7.01 -19.65 -25.20
N ARG A 254 7.45 -20.90 -25.19
CA ARG A 254 6.76 -22.03 -24.57
C ARG A 254 7.63 -22.62 -23.46
N PRO A 255 7.04 -23.19 -22.40
CA PRO A 255 7.83 -23.94 -21.42
C PRO A 255 8.50 -25.16 -22.05
N GLU A 256 9.83 -25.24 -21.98
CA GLU A 256 10.63 -26.30 -22.60
C GLU A 256 11.75 -26.82 -21.67
N THR A 257 12.28 -25.93 -20.80
CA THR A 257 13.35 -26.31 -19.87
C THR A 257 12.80 -26.97 -18.61
N GLU A 258 13.65 -27.66 -17.85
CA GLU A 258 13.25 -28.28 -16.58
C GLU A 258 12.72 -27.26 -15.58
N LEU A 259 13.32 -26.06 -15.51
CA LEU A 259 12.85 -24.97 -14.66
C LEU A 259 11.46 -24.47 -15.05
N GLU A 260 11.21 -24.35 -16.35
CA GLU A 260 9.92 -23.89 -16.88
C GLU A 260 8.82 -24.93 -16.73
N LEU A 261 9.17 -26.21 -16.92
CA LEU A 261 8.22 -27.33 -16.77
C LEU A 261 7.87 -27.58 -15.31
N ASN A 262 8.80 -27.34 -14.38
CA ASN A 262 8.62 -27.46 -12.94
C ASN A 262 7.80 -28.71 -12.55
N GLY A 263 8.24 -29.88 -13.03
CA GLY A 263 7.56 -31.15 -12.84
C GLY A 263 6.23 -31.26 -13.60
N ILE A 264 6.04 -30.51 -14.67
CA ILE A 264 4.86 -30.49 -15.57
C ILE A 264 3.62 -29.85 -14.91
N ARG A 265 3.45 -30.04 -13.61
CA ARG A 265 2.25 -29.61 -12.87
C ARG A 265 2.03 -28.10 -12.87
N ASN A 266 3.11 -27.33 -12.90
CA ASN A 266 3.10 -25.88 -12.81
C ASN A 266 3.95 -25.24 -13.91
N ALA A 267 3.93 -25.82 -15.11
CA ALA A 267 4.68 -25.32 -16.25
C ALA A 267 4.31 -23.87 -16.59
N ALA A 268 5.31 -23.02 -16.71
CA ALA A 268 5.13 -21.62 -17.07
C ALA A 268 6.40 -21.03 -17.71
N ALA A 269 6.19 -20.15 -18.70
CA ALA A 269 7.17 -19.23 -19.23
C ALA A 269 6.43 -17.89 -19.45
N VAL A 270 6.33 -17.04 -18.41
CA VAL A 270 5.45 -15.86 -18.42
C VAL A 270 6.15 -14.57 -18.00
N PRO A 271 6.02 -13.48 -18.79
CA PRO A 271 6.51 -12.16 -18.42
C PRO A 271 5.57 -11.49 -17.40
N LYS A 272 5.63 -11.87 -16.15
CA LYS A 272 4.61 -11.63 -15.14
C LYS A 272 4.30 -10.16 -14.86
N GLY A 273 5.17 -9.45 -14.19
CA GLY A 273 4.90 -8.07 -13.72
C GLY A 273 5.63 -6.97 -14.48
N GLY A 274 6.36 -7.33 -15.48
CA GLY A 274 7.24 -6.47 -16.26
C GLY A 274 8.66 -7.01 -16.28
N GLY A 275 9.24 -7.12 -17.44
CA GLY A 275 10.58 -7.69 -17.64
C GLY A 275 10.94 -7.81 -19.11
N LEU A 276 10.11 -7.26 -20.00
CA LEU A 276 10.43 -7.20 -21.43
C LEU A 276 10.86 -5.79 -21.82
N TRP A 277 12.11 -5.67 -22.27
CA TRP A 277 12.70 -4.40 -22.64
C TRP A 277 13.50 -4.50 -23.95
N TRP A 278 13.44 -3.45 -24.75
CA TRP A 278 14.36 -3.26 -25.84
C TRP A 278 15.61 -2.55 -25.34
N ASP A 279 16.77 -3.18 -25.55
CA ASP A 279 18.07 -2.56 -25.25
C ASP A 279 18.58 -1.85 -26.52
N PRO A 280 18.59 -0.51 -26.56
CA PRO A 280 19.01 0.23 -27.74
C PRO A 280 20.54 0.18 -27.99
N HIS A 281 21.33 -0.23 -27.00
CA HIS A 281 22.78 -0.33 -27.13
C HIS A 281 23.20 -1.67 -27.71
N GLU A 282 22.55 -2.74 -27.28
CA GLU A 282 22.83 -4.09 -27.73
C GLU A 282 21.93 -4.50 -28.91
N HIS A 283 20.92 -3.71 -29.26
CA HIS A 283 19.92 -4.03 -30.28
C HIS A 283 19.23 -5.37 -30.04
N LEU A 284 18.85 -5.63 -28.79
CA LEU A 284 18.20 -6.86 -28.35
C LEU A 284 16.95 -6.57 -27.52
N PHE A 285 15.94 -7.40 -27.69
CA PHE A 285 14.93 -7.58 -26.68
C PHE A 285 15.49 -8.44 -25.56
N LYS A 286 15.35 -7.99 -24.33
CA LYS A 286 15.72 -8.68 -23.10
C LYS A 286 14.46 -9.02 -22.35
N LEU A 287 14.27 -10.27 -22.02
CA LEU A 287 13.10 -10.77 -21.32
C LEU A 287 13.49 -11.45 -20.02
N TRP A 288 13.06 -10.91 -18.91
CA TRP A 288 13.01 -11.60 -17.64
C TRP A 288 11.61 -12.21 -17.50
N TYR A 289 11.53 -13.49 -17.21
CA TYR A 289 10.26 -14.20 -17.16
C TYR A 289 10.22 -15.21 -16.02
N GLU A 290 9.03 -15.51 -15.53
CA GLU A 290 8.83 -16.55 -14.54
C GLU A 290 8.87 -17.91 -15.22
N ALA A 291 9.83 -18.73 -14.83
CA ALA A 291 10.01 -20.09 -15.27
C ALA A 291 9.47 -21.04 -14.21
N GLY A 292 8.44 -21.79 -14.55
CA GLY A 292 7.62 -22.51 -13.58
C GLY A 292 6.79 -21.57 -12.70
N TRP A 293 5.56 -21.92 -12.39
CA TRP A 293 4.69 -21.05 -11.60
C TRP A 293 5.21 -20.86 -10.17
N ILE A 294 5.53 -19.62 -9.79
CA ILE A 294 6.12 -19.26 -8.47
C ILE A 294 7.38 -20.09 -8.18
N HIS A 295 8.19 -20.36 -9.19
CA HIS A 295 9.39 -21.19 -9.03
C HIS A 295 10.65 -20.33 -9.11
N THR A 296 10.99 -19.77 -10.30
CA THR A 296 12.16 -18.91 -10.44
C THR A 296 11.99 -17.86 -11.53
N ILE A 297 12.98 -16.95 -11.66
CA ILE A 297 13.06 -15.98 -12.75
C ILE A 297 14.22 -16.37 -13.65
N CYS A 298 13.93 -16.52 -14.93
CA CYS A 298 14.87 -16.80 -15.98
C CYS A 298 15.00 -15.64 -16.96
N TYR A 299 16.02 -15.70 -17.82
CA TYR A 299 16.36 -14.67 -18.79
C TYR A 299 16.40 -15.24 -20.21
N ALA A 300 15.89 -14.48 -21.15
CA ALA A 300 15.96 -14.79 -22.58
C ALA A 300 16.19 -13.53 -23.40
N THR A 301 16.76 -13.68 -24.60
CA THR A 301 17.00 -12.59 -25.53
C THR A 301 16.42 -12.88 -26.90
N SER A 302 16.13 -11.82 -27.65
CA SER A 302 15.64 -11.93 -29.03
C SER A 302 16.05 -10.71 -29.85
N THR A 303 16.35 -10.89 -31.12
CA THR A 303 16.59 -9.79 -32.05
C THR A 303 15.31 -9.25 -32.70
N ASN A 304 14.25 -10.05 -32.71
CA ASN A 304 13.00 -9.75 -33.44
C ASN A 304 11.74 -9.84 -32.56
N GLY A 305 11.87 -10.26 -31.29
CA GLY A 305 10.74 -10.47 -30.37
C GLY A 305 9.92 -11.74 -30.63
N LEU A 306 10.29 -12.54 -31.61
CA LEU A 306 9.60 -13.76 -32.01
C LEU A 306 10.42 -15.00 -31.68
N ASP A 307 11.71 -14.99 -32.01
CA ASP A 307 12.64 -16.09 -31.77
C ASP A 307 13.46 -15.78 -30.52
N TRP A 308 13.28 -16.58 -29.49
CA TRP A 308 13.88 -16.36 -28.18
C TRP A 308 14.99 -17.36 -27.89
N VAL A 309 16.14 -16.84 -27.47
CA VAL A 309 17.30 -17.63 -27.04
C VAL A 309 17.38 -17.59 -25.51
N ARG A 310 17.55 -18.74 -24.90
CA ARG A 310 17.82 -18.94 -23.48
C ARG A 310 19.31 -19.14 -23.30
N PRO A 311 20.08 -18.10 -22.93
CA PRO A 311 21.52 -18.24 -22.74
C PRO A 311 21.78 -19.12 -21.51
N GLU A 312 22.83 -19.91 -21.58
CA GLU A 312 23.40 -20.56 -20.40
C GLU A 312 24.15 -19.54 -19.56
N LEU A 313 23.85 -19.45 -18.27
CA LEU A 313 24.37 -18.47 -17.34
C LEU A 313 25.06 -19.15 -16.15
N ASP A 314 25.82 -18.36 -15.39
CA ASP A 314 26.64 -18.82 -14.27
C ASP A 314 25.98 -18.63 -12.90
N VAL A 315 24.84 -17.91 -12.80
CA VAL A 315 24.09 -17.74 -11.54
C VAL A 315 23.63 -19.11 -11.00
N VAL A 316 23.11 -19.96 -11.87
CA VAL A 316 22.90 -21.37 -11.66
C VAL A 316 23.41 -22.09 -12.91
N PRO A 317 24.53 -22.83 -12.82
CA PRO A 317 25.16 -23.44 -13.97
C PRO A 317 24.17 -24.29 -14.80
N GLU A 318 24.41 -24.33 -16.10
CA GLU A 318 23.61 -25.06 -17.08
C GLU A 318 22.16 -24.58 -17.23
N THR A 319 21.85 -23.40 -16.71
CA THR A 319 20.51 -22.79 -16.79
C THR A 319 20.57 -21.32 -17.24
N ASN A 320 19.40 -20.77 -17.58
CA ASN A 320 19.24 -19.34 -17.81
C ASN A 320 18.59 -18.60 -16.61
N GLN A 321 18.68 -19.20 -15.41
CA GLN A 321 18.18 -18.60 -14.17
C GLN A 321 18.99 -17.37 -13.77
N VAL A 322 18.30 -16.30 -13.38
CA VAL A 322 18.91 -15.06 -12.87
C VAL A 322 18.50 -14.75 -11.42
N LEU A 323 17.41 -15.35 -10.94
CA LEU A 323 17.04 -15.17 -9.54
C LEU A 323 17.98 -15.99 -8.64
N PRO A 324 18.57 -15.38 -7.59
CA PRO A 324 19.34 -16.12 -6.61
C PRO A 324 18.53 -17.32 -6.05
N PRO A 325 19.15 -18.50 -5.87
CA PRO A 325 18.44 -19.73 -5.49
C PRO A 325 17.73 -19.68 -4.12
N ASP A 326 18.13 -18.75 -3.25
CA ASP A 326 17.51 -18.53 -1.93
C ASP A 326 16.23 -17.69 -1.99
N LEU A 327 15.83 -17.25 -3.18
CA LEU A 327 14.64 -16.45 -3.40
C LEU A 327 13.59 -17.22 -4.23
N THR A 328 12.34 -17.00 -3.90
CA THR A 328 11.19 -17.49 -4.67
C THR A 328 10.36 -16.30 -5.14
N PRO A 329 10.11 -16.15 -6.45
CA PRO A 329 9.34 -15.03 -6.97
C PRO A 329 7.86 -15.25 -6.71
N ASP A 330 7.15 -14.18 -6.33
CA ASP A 330 5.69 -14.18 -6.36
C ASP A 330 5.19 -13.06 -7.28
N SER A 331 5.54 -11.83 -6.98
CA SER A 331 5.23 -10.65 -7.80
C SER A 331 6.50 -9.86 -7.96
N TRP A 332 6.89 -9.59 -9.18
CA TRP A 332 8.18 -8.96 -9.44
C TRP A 332 8.14 -8.09 -10.69
N THR A 333 9.09 -7.17 -10.78
CA THR A 333 9.31 -6.29 -11.92
C THR A 333 10.81 -6.08 -12.10
N VAL A 334 11.30 -6.13 -13.32
CA VAL A 334 12.66 -5.72 -13.70
C VAL A 334 12.55 -4.50 -14.61
N VAL A 335 13.30 -3.45 -14.28
CA VAL A 335 13.31 -2.19 -15.05
C VAL A 335 14.77 -1.77 -15.31
N PRO A 336 15.16 -1.52 -16.56
CA PRO A 336 16.43 -0.87 -16.86
C PRO A 336 16.39 0.61 -16.47
N ASP A 337 17.47 1.08 -15.87
CA ASP A 337 17.70 2.49 -15.56
C ASP A 337 18.80 3.03 -16.46
N TRP A 338 18.41 3.57 -17.61
CA TRP A 338 19.34 4.13 -18.58
C TRP A 338 20.02 5.41 -18.10
N GLU A 339 19.48 6.05 -17.07
CA GLU A 339 20.05 7.27 -16.46
C GLU A 339 20.94 6.97 -15.24
N ALA A 340 21.10 5.69 -14.87
CA ALA A 340 21.95 5.31 -13.75
C ALA A 340 23.40 5.74 -13.94
N THR A 341 23.90 6.53 -13.02
CA THR A 341 25.32 6.97 -13.00
C THR A 341 26.23 5.89 -12.42
N ASP A 342 25.70 5.05 -11.53
CA ASP A 342 26.39 3.88 -11.00
C ASP A 342 26.09 2.66 -11.89
N PRO A 343 27.11 2.05 -12.53
CA PRO A 343 26.90 0.88 -13.37
C PRO A 343 26.19 -0.28 -12.65
N LEU A 344 26.41 -0.46 -11.35
CA LEU A 344 25.77 -1.51 -10.55
C LEU A 344 24.26 -1.29 -10.37
N GLN A 345 23.75 -0.16 -10.79
CA GLN A 345 22.34 0.20 -10.72
C GLN A 345 21.66 0.29 -12.09
N ARG A 346 22.29 -0.22 -13.15
CA ARG A 346 21.76 -0.22 -14.52
C ARG A 346 20.40 -0.93 -14.61
N TYR A 347 20.21 -1.97 -13.86
CA TYR A 347 18.95 -2.70 -13.75
C TYR A 347 18.47 -2.71 -12.29
N LYS A 348 17.19 -2.61 -12.10
CA LYS A 348 16.54 -2.66 -10.80
C LYS A 348 15.47 -3.73 -10.82
N MET A 349 15.48 -4.57 -9.79
CA MET A 349 14.42 -5.56 -9.54
C MET A 349 13.68 -5.20 -8.25
N PHE A 350 12.39 -5.32 -8.30
CA PHE A 350 11.53 -5.30 -7.12
C PHE A 350 10.65 -6.53 -7.13
N MET A 351 10.57 -7.21 -6.02
CA MET A 351 9.73 -8.39 -5.86
C MET A 351 9.11 -8.47 -4.48
N ARG A 352 8.00 -9.18 -4.36
CA ARG A 352 7.46 -9.58 -3.07
C ARG A 352 8.38 -10.65 -2.47
N GLY A 353 8.71 -10.48 -1.19
CA GLY A 353 9.60 -11.40 -0.48
C GLY A 353 9.00 -12.79 -0.28
N PRO A 354 9.85 -13.78 -0.06
CA PRO A 354 9.45 -15.19 0.08
C PRO A 354 8.69 -15.45 1.39
N GLY A 355 7.94 -16.54 1.41
CA GLY A 355 7.50 -17.19 2.65
C GLY A 355 6.37 -16.51 3.39
N GLY A 356 5.39 -15.91 2.72
CA GLY A 356 4.23 -15.28 3.40
C GLY A 356 4.58 -14.00 4.14
N ASN A 357 5.83 -13.63 4.19
CA ASN A 357 6.27 -12.34 4.68
C ASN A 357 5.84 -11.28 3.66
N MET A 358 5.04 -10.32 4.09
CA MET A 358 4.50 -9.27 3.20
C MET A 358 5.55 -8.24 2.77
N SER A 359 6.81 -8.43 3.14
CA SER A 359 7.90 -7.52 2.80
C SER A 359 8.31 -7.68 1.33
N GLY A 360 8.63 -6.56 0.69
CA GLY A 360 9.27 -6.57 -0.61
C GLY A 360 10.79 -6.76 -0.51
N VAL A 361 11.39 -7.12 -1.63
CA VAL A 361 12.84 -7.17 -1.83
C VAL A 361 13.17 -6.31 -3.03
N SER A 362 14.13 -5.41 -2.89
CA SER A 362 14.70 -4.63 -3.97
C SER A 362 16.16 -5.03 -4.18
N MET A 363 16.58 -5.15 -5.43
CA MET A 363 17.95 -5.49 -5.82
C MET A 363 18.36 -4.66 -7.01
N THR A 364 19.66 -4.53 -7.23
CA THR A 364 20.23 -3.87 -8.40
C THR A 364 21.20 -4.79 -9.15
N SER A 365 21.46 -4.48 -10.41
CA SER A 365 22.38 -5.25 -11.24
C SER A 365 23.01 -4.36 -12.30
N ALA A 366 24.25 -4.69 -12.68
CA ALA A 366 24.94 -4.05 -13.80
C ALA A 366 24.48 -4.59 -15.17
N ASP A 367 24.10 -5.85 -15.23
CA ASP A 367 23.83 -6.61 -16.47
C ASP A 367 22.41 -7.19 -16.54
N GLY A 368 21.66 -7.13 -15.42
CA GLY A 368 20.34 -7.74 -15.31
C GLY A 368 20.38 -9.26 -15.05
N ILE A 369 21.56 -9.83 -14.85
CA ILE A 369 21.81 -11.24 -14.58
C ILE A 369 22.28 -11.43 -13.14
N HIS A 370 23.31 -10.69 -12.73
CA HIS A 370 23.90 -10.77 -11.39
C HIS A 370 23.27 -9.71 -10.46
N TRP A 371 22.41 -10.15 -9.56
CA TRP A 371 21.67 -9.29 -8.65
C TRP A 371 22.38 -9.10 -7.32
N VAL A 372 22.63 -7.85 -6.96
CA VAL A 372 23.34 -7.40 -5.76
C VAL A 372 22.53 -6.36 -4.99
N ASN A 373 23.09 -5.82 -3.91
CA ASN A 373 22.49 -4.74 -3.11
C ASN A 373 21.05 -5.07 -2.64
N ARG A 374 20.87 -6.29 -2.15
CA ARG A 374 19.57 -6.76 -1.65
C ARG A 374 19.11 -5.98 -0.44
N VAL A 375 17.96 -5.34 -0.56
CA VAL A 375 17.32 -4.55 0.50
C VAL A 375 15.91 -5.08 0.77
N ILE A 376 15.61 -5.33 2.04
CA ILE A 376 14.26 -5.65 2.47
C ILE A 376 13.48 -4.33 2.59
N THR A 377 12.39 -4.23 1.84
CA THR A 377 11.50 -3.06 1.86
C THR A 377 10.33 -3.25 2.82
N GLY A 378 9.43 -2.26 2.87
CA GLY A 378 8.18 -2.38 3.63
C GLY A 378 7.20 -3.40 3.04
N ASN A 379 6.02 -3.48 3.66
CA ASN A 379 4.98 -4.41 3.24
C ASN A 379 4.56 -4.20 1.78
N THR A 380 4.46 -5.30 1.06
CA THR A 380 3.93 -5.36 -0.31
C THR A 380 2.79 -6.37 -0.40
N GLY A 381 1.86 -6.15 -1.31
CA GLY A 381 0.84 -7.13 -1.64
C GLY A 381 1.16 -7.87 -2.94
N ASP A 382 0.34 -8.85 -3.24
CA ASP A 382 0.38 -9.59 -4.50
C ASP A 382 0.26 -8.66 -5.73
N ARG A 383 1.00 -8.94 -6.80
CA ARG A 383 1.01 -8.16 -8.05
C ARG A 383 1.48 -6.70 -7.89
N SER A 384 2.27 -6.41 -6.87
CA SER A 384 2.96 -5.13 -6.76
C SER A 384 4.00 -4.98 -7.85
N THR A 385 4.13 -3.77 -8.38
CA THR A 385 5.05 -3.46 -9.48
C THR A 385 5.84 -2.18 -9.18
N MET A 386 6.94 -2.01 -9.88
CA MET A 386 7.78 -0.82 -9.84
C MET A 386 8.00 -0.31 -11.25
N PHE A 387 8.09 1.01 -11.41
CA PHE A 387 8.47 1.65 -12.68
C PHE A 387 9.13 3.01 -12.43
N TYR A 388 9.89 3.47 -13.41
CA TYR A 388 10.44 4.83 -13.40
C TYR A 388 9.48 5.79 -14.09
N ASN A 389 9.15 6.89 -13.43
CA ASN A 389 8.38 7.98 -14.00
C ASN A 389 9.34 9.06 -14.55
N PRO A 390 9.57 9.13 -15.87
CA PRO A 390 10.54 10.07 -16.45
C PRO A 390 10.12 11.53 -16.30
N PHE A 391 8.83 11.81 -16.20
CA PHE A 391 8.30 13.16 -16.06
C PHE A 391 8.59 13.74 -14.66
N ARG A 392 8.51 12.89 -13.63
CA ARG A 392 8.81 13.26 -12.24
C ARG A 392 10.24 12.93 -11.83
N ARG A 393 10.95 12.18 -12.67
CA ARG A 393 12.29 11.64 -12.40
C ARG A 393 12.33 10.89 -11.07
N LYS A 394 11.33 10.02 -10.86
CA LYS A 394 11.16 9.27 -9.61
C LYS A 394 10.84 7.81 -9.89
N TRP A 395 11.34 6.95 -9.04
CA TRP A 395 10.92 5.56 -8.96
C TRP A 395 9.59 5.46 -8.23
N ILE A 396 8.65 4.76 -8.84
CA ILE A 396 7.29 4.62 -8.34
C ILE A 396 7.05 3.15 -8.01
N TYR A 397 6.54 2.90 -6.82
CA TYR A 397 6.06 1.60 -6.41
C TYR A 397 4.54 1.60 -6.40
N SER A 398 3.93 0.76 -7.24
CA SER A 398 2.51 0.51 -7.26
C SER A 398 2.24 -0.73 -6.43
N LEU A 399 1.95 -0.54 -5.16
CA LEU A 399 1.83 -1.62 -4.18
C LEU A 399 0.36 -2.03 -4.05
N ARG A 400 0.06 -3.33 -4.18
CA ARG A 400 -1.27 -3.80 -3.85
C ARG A 400 -1.54 -3.57 -2.37
N SER A 401 -2.61 -2.86 -2.07
CA SER A 401 -3.10 -2.68 -0.72
C SER A 401 -4.32 -3.57 -0.48
N GLY A 402 -4.58 -3.83 0.79
CA GLY A 402 -5.78 -4.56 1.21
C GLY A 402 -6.98 -3.66 1.42
N TRP A 403 -6.84 -2.37 1.17
CA TRP A 403 -7.92 -1.43 1.32
C TRP A 403 -8.98 -1.70 0.25
N ARG A 404 -10.19 -2.02 0.69
CA ARG A 404 -11.32 -2.36 -0.18
C ARG A 404 -11.03 -3.40 -1.28
N GLY A 405 -10.40 -4.50 -0.92
CA GLY A 405 -10.15 -5.59 -1.85
C GLY A 405 -8.86 -5.38 -2.64
N ARG A 406 -8.94 -5.08 -3.94
CA ARG A 406 -7.78 -5.01 -4.83
C ARG A 406 -7.43 -3.57 -5.24
N SER A 407 -7.12 -2.74 -4.27
CA SER A 407 -6.63 -1.37 -4.49
C SER A 407 -5.10 -1.31 -4.62
N ARG A 408 -4.60 -0.13 -4.97
CA ARG A 408 -3.17 0.16 -5.08
C ARG A 408 -2.79 1.35 -4.24
N ASP A 409 -1.66 1.24 -3.58
CA ASP A 409 -0.94 2.37 -2.99
C ASP A 409 0.13 2.83 -3.96
N TYR A 410 0.21 4.11 -4.15
CA TYR A 410 1.25 4.78 -4.91
C TYR A 410 2.30 5.31 -3.93
N ARG A 411 3.56 4.87 -4.07
CA ARG A 411 4.67 5.24 -3.21
C ARG A 411 5.85 5.76 -4.02
#